data_d5057f6697048103fc42f06cff7c3a3d
#
_entry.id   d5057f6697048103fc42f06cff7c3a3d
#
_cell.length_a   1.000
_cell.length_b   1.000
_cell.length_c   1.000
_cell.angle_alpha   90.00
_cell.angle_beta   90.00
_cell.angle_gamma   90.00
#
_symmetry.space_group_name_H-M   'P 1'
#
loop_
_entity.id
_entity.type
_entity.pdbx_description
1 polymer ?
#
loop_
_entity_poly.entity_id
_entity_poly.type
_entity_poly.pdbx_seq_one_letter_code
_entity_poly.pdbx_strand_id
1 'polypeptide(L)'
;MNKGKAEINDPTLLVDINEATLAVKEQRFADALKILEINLSRYPDHTDSLYLAAVSARYLKKFDDSKRYIETLLIKAADMGRAYQELGHLNKASGNDDLAIGHYRQACELNPALIGSWQSLYELFNKKNNTQASAHALEQLNKLKKLPNTLLYIDQIMNEDRLGVAEIKCREFLKKNPTHTYAMSQLAEIATRLGHYNDAEFLLEKATSFEPNDADLRMKYLMVLRKTQKFSKTTAQVDILCKKFPENISFQMR
;
A
#
# COMPACT_ATOMS: atom_id res chain seq x y z
N MET A 1 -13.59 -1.07 19.22
CA MET A 1 -14.13 0.30 19.41
C MET A 1 -13.54 1.17 18.31
N ASN A 2 -14.33 1.44 17.28
CA ASN A 2 -13.96 2.28 16.14
C ASN A 2 -13.96 3.74 16.63
N LYS A 3 -12.78 4.28 16.93
CA LYS A 3 -12.65 5.75 17.07
C LYS A 3 -12.61 6.29 15.64
N GLY A 4 -13.79 6.72 15.15
CA GLY A 4 -13.93 7.38 13.88
C GLY A 4 -12.91 8.51 13.76
N LYS A 5 -12.09 8.45 12.70
CA LYS A 5 -11.38 9.61 12.18
C LYS A 5 -12.49 10.61 11.83
N ALA A 6 -12.63 11.68 12.64
CA ALA A 6 -13.42 12.82 12.21
C ALA A 6 -12.79 13.32 10.92
N GLU A 7 -13.45 13.09 9.78
CA GLU A 7 -13.10 13.76 8.53
C GLU A 7 -13.22 15.25 8.82
N ILE A 8 -12.09 15.95 8.77
CA ILE A 8 -12.08 17.41 8.90
C ILE A 8 -12.65 17.92 7.57
N ASN A 9 -13.96 18.20 7.56
CA ASN A 9 -14.67 18.76 6.40
C ASN A 9 -14.41 20.28 6.31
N ASP A 10 -13.15 20.67 6.29
CA ASP A 10 -12.76 22.05 5.97
C ASP A 10 -12.37 22.13 4.49
N PRO A 11 -13.18 22.81 3.65
CA PRO A 11 -12.87 22.95 2.22
C PRO A 11 -11.52 23.63 1.96
N THR A 12 -11.08 24.51 2.87
CA THR A 12 -9.80 25.23 2.73
C THR A 12 -8.63 24.27 2.92
N LEU A 13 -8.71 23.37 3.90
CA LEU A 13 -7.69 22.35 4.14
C LEU A 13 -7.52 21.43 2.91
N LEU A 14 -8.63 21.06 2.26
CA LEU A 14 -8.58 20.19 1.08
C LEU A 14 -7.90 20.90 -0.10
N VAL A 15 -8.20 22.19 -0.29
CA VAL A 15 -7.56 23.02 -1.33
C VAL A 15 -6.06 23.15 -1.07
N ASP A 16 -5.68 23.48 0.16
CA ASP A 16 -4.28 23.65 0.57
C ASP A 16 -3.48 22.36 0.40
N ILE A 17 -4.06 21.19 0.76
CA ILE A 17 -3.40 19.89 0.56
C ILE A 17 -3.21 19.57 -0.92
N ASN A 18 -4.21 19.87 -1.75
CA ASN A 18 -4.09 19.66 -3.20
C ASN A 18 -3.00 20.57 -3.79
N GLU A 19 -2.94 21.83 -3.37
CA GLU A 19 -1.90 22.76 -3.79
C GLU A 19 -0.51 22.32 -3.32
N ALA A 20 -0.37 21.93 -2.07
CA ALA A 20 0.88 21.38 -1.53
C ALA A 20 1.30 20.09 -2.27
N THR A 21 0.34 19.21 -2.57
CA THR A 21 0.59 17.99 -3.36
C THR A 21 1.10 18.32 -4.76
N LEU A 22 0.52 19.31 -5.41
CA LEU A 22 0.97 19.79 -6.72
C LEU A 22 2.38 20.37 -6.64
N ALA A 23 2.64 21.23 -5.63
CA ALA A 23 3.95 21.82 -5.41
C ALA A 23 5.04 20.75 -5.16
N VAL A 24 4.73 19.68 -4.41
CA VAL A 24 5.65 18.54 -4.23
C VAL A 24 5.92 17.82 -5.55
N LYS A 25 4.90 17.59 -6.39
CA LYS A 25 5.07 16.98 -7.72
C LYS A 25 5.93 17.82 -8.66
N GLU A 26 5.80 19.14 -8.55
CA GLU A 26 6.60 20.13 -9.31
C GLU A 26 7.96 20.42 -8.67
N GLN A 27 8.32 19.70 -7.61
CA GLN A 27 9.57 19.87 -6.85
C GLN A 27 9.73 21.24 -6.17
N ARG A 28 8.64 21.97 -5.98
CA ARG A 28 8.57 23.25 -5.25
C ARG A 28 8.40 23.01 -3.74
N PHE A 29 9.38 22.30 -3.16
CA PHE A 29 9.30 21.80 -1.77
C PHE A 29 9.21 22.93 -0.73
N ALA A 30 9.82 24.09 -0.98
CA ALA A 30 9.75 25.22 -0.07
C ALA A 30 8.33 25.82 -0.01
N ASP A 31 7.65 25.91 -1.15
CA ASP A 31 6.27 26.41 -1.23
C ASP A 31 5.31 25.41 -0.57
N ALA A 32 5.48 24.11 -0.88
CA ALA A 32 4.71 23.07 -0.24
C ALA A 32 4.83 23.11 1.29
N LEU A 33 6.07 23.24 1.81
CA LEU A 33 6.30 23.24 3.25
C LEU A 33 5.62 24.44 3.94
N LYS A 34 5.64 25.62 3.34
CA LYS A 34 4.94 26.82 3.88
C LYS A 34 3.44 26.60 4.02
N ILE A 35 2.80 26.06 2.98
CA ILE A 35 1.35 25.77 3.00
C ILE A 35 1.06 24.74 4.10
N LEU A 36 1.88 23.69 4.19
CA LEU A 36 1.68 22.61 5.13
C LEU A 36 1.93 23.04 6.59
N GLU A 37 2.87 23.94 6.86
CA GLU A 37 3.10 24.51 8.18
C GLU A 37 1.91 25.34 8.64
N ILE A 38 1.26 26.09 7.75
CA ILE A 38 0.00 26.80 8.05
C ILE A 38 -1.10 25.80 8.39
N ASN A 39 -1.26 24.74 7.61
CA ASN A 39 -2.24 23.70 7.87
C ASN A 39 -1.98 23.01 9.22
N LEU A 40 -0.73 22.66 9.50
CA LEU A 40 -0.35 22.00 10.75
C LEU A 40 -0.48 22.91 11.99
N SER A 41 -0.45 24.23 11.81
CA SER A 41 -0.76 25.18 12.90
C SER A 41 -2.24 25.12 13.32
N ARG A 42 -3.15 24.79 12.38
CA ARG A 42 -4.60 24.66 12.62
C ARG A 42 -4.97 23.20 12.94
N TYR A 43 -4.34 22.25 12.26
CA TYR A 43 -4.62 20.81 12.35
C TYR A 43 -3.32 20.02 12.60
N PRO A 44 -2.77 20.05 13.84
CA PRO A 44 -1.45 19.49 14.16
C PRO A 44 -1.31 17.98 13.87
N ASP A 45 -2.45 17.28 13.90
CA ASP A 45 -2.53 15.82 13.76
C ASP A 45 -2.96 15.36 12.36
N HIS A 46 -3.06 16.29 11.38
CA HIS A 46 -3.52 15.94 10.05
C HIS A 46 -2.46 15.11 9.30
N THR A 47 -2.76 13.84 9.07
CA THR A 47 -1.81 12.82 8.60
C THR A 47 -1.23 13.13 7.21
N ASP A 48 -2.05 13.58 6.25
CA ASP A 48 -1.56 13.92 4.91
C ASP A 48 -0.65 15.16 4.94
N SER A 49 -0.98 16.17 5.77
CA SER A 49 -0.11 17.35 5.93
C SER A 49 1.21 16.99 6.59
N LEU A 50 1.21 16.16 7.63
CA LEU A 50 2.43 15.67 8.28
C LEU A 50 3.32 14.90 7.31
N TYR A 51 2.72 14.01 6.51
CA TYR A 51 3.45 13.24 5.52
C TYR A 51 4.10 14.13 4.45
N LEU A 52 3.33 15.02 3.84
CA LEU A 52 3.83 15.92 2.80
C LEU A 52 4.87 16.90 3.35
N ALA A 53 4.71 17.38 4.60
CA ALA A 53 5.70 18.21 5.28
C ALA A 53 7.00 17.46 5.51
N ALA A 54 6.94 16.20 5.94
CA ALA A 54 8.11 15.34 6.12
C ALA A 54 8.87 15.14 4.80
N VAL A 55 8.15 14.83 3.71
CA VAL A 55 8.73 14.70 2.37
C VAL A 55 9.42 16.00 1.95
N SER A 56 8.71 17.12 2.06
CA SER A 56 9.22 18.45 1.64
C SER A 56 10.45 18.85 2.44
N ALA A 57 10.43 18.67 3.77
CA ALA A 57 11.56 18.96 4.66
C ALA A 57 12.79 18.11 4.31
N ARG A 58 12.61 16.81 4.01
CA ARG A 58 13.71 15.94 3.60
C ARG A 58 14.35 16.41 2.29
N TYR A 59 13.57 16.78 1.27
CA TYR A 59 14.13 17.32 0.03
C TYR A 59 14.87 18.65 0.22
N LEU A 60 14.43 19.47 1.19
CA LEU A 60 15.12 20.69 1.59
C LEU A 60 16.32 20.43 2.52
N LYS A 61 16.65 19.15 2.79
CA LYS A 61 17.71 18.73 3.72
C LYS A 61 17.51 19.17 5.18
N LYS A 62 16.27 19.52 5.55
CA LYS A 62 15.86 19.81 6.93
C LYS A 62 15.51 18.48 7.64
N PHE A 63 16.53 17.65 7.87
CA PHE A 63 16.32 16.26 8.31
C PHE A 63 15.68 16.15 9.69
N ASP A 64 16.01 17.04 10.62
CA ASP A 64 15.42 17.06 11.96
C ASP A 64 13.92 17.41 11.91
N ASP A 65 13.52 18.39 11.10
CA ASP A 65 12.12 18.73 10.89
C ASP A 65 11.38 17.57 10.25
N SER A 66 11.95 16.96 9.21
CA SER A 66 11.36 15.80 8.55
C SER A 66 11.14 14.66 9.54
N LYS A 67 12.12 14.34 10.39
CA LYS A 67 12.02 13.31 11.41
C LYS A 67 10.89 13.63 12.41
N ARG A 68 10.82 14.86 12.90
CA ARG A 68 9.78 15.30 13.83
C ARG A 68 8.37 15.13 13.23
N TYR A 69 8.15 15.50 11.96
CA TYR A 69 6.87 15.30 11.29
C TYR A 69 6.51 13.82 11.17
N ILE A 70 7.49 12.95 10.86
CA ILE A 70 7.24 11.49 10.75
C ILE A 70 6.92 10.90 12.13
N GLU A 71 7.66 11.28 13.18
CA GLU A 71 7.41 10.80 14.53
C GLU A 71 5.99 11.20 14.99
N THR A 72 5.58 12.44 14.74
CA THR A 72 4.20 12.88 15.02
C THR A 72 3.17 12.08 14.21
N LEU A 73 3.46 11.83 12.93
CA LEU A 73 2.60 11.03 12.05
C LEU A 73 2.44 9.60 12.56
N LEU A 74 3.51 8.95 12.99
CA LEU A 74 3.49 7.57 13.48
C LEU A 74 2.77 7.41 14.81
N ILE A 75 2.70 8.45 15.66
CA ILE A 75 1.84 8.45 16.85
C ILE A 75 0.36 8.33 16.46
N LYS A 76 -0.04 8.89 15.31
CA LYS A 76 -1.43 8.91 14.85
C LYS A 76 -1.77 7.77 13.89
N ALA A 77 -0.81 7.33 13.11
CA ALA A 77 -0.95 6.32 12.07
C ALA A 77 0.28 5.38 12.08
N ALA A 78 0.36 4.56 13.13
CA ALA A 78 1.49 3.65 13.36
C ALA A 78 1.65 2.58 12.26
N ASP A 79 0.61 2.33 11.48
CA ASP A 79 0.55 1.36 10.38
C ASP A 79 0.74 2.00 8.99
N MET A 80 1.13 3.27 8.93
CA MET A 80 1.32 3.97 7.66
C MET A 80 2.67 3.63 7.03
N GLY A 81 2.68 2.67 6.10
CA GLY A 81 3.90 2.20 5.43
C GLY A 81 4.72 3.31 4.76
N ARG A 82 4.08 4.36 4.21
CA ARG A 82 4.77 5.53 3.64
C ARG A 82 5.60 6.30 4.67
N ALA A 83 5.19 6.35 5.92
CA ALA A 83 5.96 7.02 6.97
C ALA A 83 7.27 6.27 7.25
N TYR A 84 7.23 4.94 7.29
CA TYR A 84 8.43 4.11 7.40
C TYR A 84 9.33 4.21 6.15
N GLN A 85 8.74 4.33 4.96
CA GLN A 85 9.53 4.61 3.76
C GLN A 85 10.33 5.91 3.89
N GLU A 86 9.72 6.98 4.41
CA GLU A 86 10.41 8.26 4.61
C GLU A 86 11.50 8.15 5.70
N LEU A 87 11.28 7.38 6.79
CA LEU A 87 12.36 7.07 7.75
C LEU A 87 13.51 6.32 7.08
N GLY A 88 13.21 5.40 6.18
CA GLY A 88 14.20 4.72 5.37
C GLY A 88 15.01 5.70 4.51
N HIS A 89 14.35 6.65 3.86
CA HIS A 89 15.02 7.68 3.07
C HIS A 89 15.91 8.60 3.92
N LEU A 90 15.45 9.00 5.11
CA LEU A 90 16.25 9.80 6.05
C LEU A 90 17.51 9.06 6.49
N ASN A 91 17.36 7.80 6.92
CA ASN A 91 18.50 7.02 7.37
C ASN A 91 19.49 6.73 6.23
N LYS A 92 18.99 6.45 5.02
CA LYS A 92 19.83 6.28 3.82
C LYS A 92 20.62 7.57 3.52
N ALA A 93 19.97 8.74 3.61
CA ALA A 93 20.62 10.03 3.38
C ALA A 93 21.69 10.35 4.44
N SER A 94 21.53 9.86 5.68
CA SER A 94 22.48 9.98 6.78
C SER A 94 23.57 8.90 6.78
N GLY A 95 23.59 8.00 5.78
CA GLY A 95 24.57 6.91 5.69
C GLY A 95 24.30 5.72 6.63
N ASN A 96 23.16 5.69 7.30
CA ASN A 96 22.78 4.63 8.23
C ASN A 96 22.05 3.49 7.48
N ASP A 97 22.77 2.77 6.61
CA ASP A 97 22.19 1.76 5.71
C ASP A 97 21.41 0.66 6.43
N ASP A 98 21.85 0.20 7.61
CA ASP A 98 21.16 -0.87 8.35
C ASP A 98 19.82 -0.43 8.91
N LEU A 99 19.75 0.78 9.46
CA LEU A 99 18.48 1.36 9.90
C LEU A 99 17.56 1.63 8.70
N ALA A 100 18.11 2.10 7.59
CA ALA A 100 17.34 2.29 6.36
C ALA A 100 16.71 0.98 5.88
N ILE A 101 17.46 -0.12 5.85
CA ILE A 101 16.94 -1.46 5.50
C ILE A 101 15.81 -1.86 6.43
N GLY A 102 15.97 -1.67 7.76
CA GLY A 102 14.93 -1.98 8.74
C GLY A 102 13.62 -1.25 8.44
N HIS A 103 13.70 0.06 8.23
CA HIS A 103 12.52 0.87 7.93
C HIS A 103 11.89 0.56 6.58
N TYR A 104 12.68 0.31 5.53
CA TYR A 104 12.13 -0.09 4.23
C TYR A 104 11.45 -1.47 4.28
N ARG A 105 11.98 -2.43 5.06
CA ARG A 105 11.31 -3.72 5.29
C ARG A 105 9.96 -3.51 5.95
N GLN A 106 9.92 -2.74 7.03
CA GLN A 106 8.67 -2.43 7.71
C GLN A 106 7.68 -1.70 6.80
N ALA A 107 8.17 -0.78 5.97
CA ALA A 107 7.34 -0.13 4.94
C ALA A 107 6.71 -1.14 3.98
N CYS A 108 7.48 -2.12 3.50
CA CYS A 108 7.00 -3.17 2.59
C CYS A 108 6.08 -4.19 3.28
N GLU A 109 6.27 -4.47 4.56
CA GLU A 109 5.37 -5.33 5.36
C GLU A 109 3.99 -4.68 5.52
N LEU A 110 3.96 -3.37 5.81
CA LEU A 110 2.73 -2.61 5.95
C LEU A 110 2.06 -2.29 4.61
N ASN A 111 2.85 -2.02 3.58
CA ASN A 111 2.35 -1.75 2.23
C ASN A 111 3.29 -2.35 1.17
N PRO A 112 3.01 -3.57 0.71
CA PRO A 112 3.83 -4.24 -0.31
C PRO A 112 3.90 -3.52 -1.66
N ALA A 113 2.98 -2.58 -1.95
CA ALA A 113 2.95 -1.83 -3.21
C ALA A 113 3.92 -0.63 -3.27
N LEU A 114 4.72 -0.40 -2.22
CA LEU A 114 5.69 0.69 -2.17
C LEU A 114 6.94 0.40 -3.01
N ILE A 115 6.85 0.70 -4.32
CA ILE A 115 7.95 0.52 -5.29
C ILE A 115 9.26 1.16 -4.81
N GLY A 116 9.20 2.37 -4.25
CA GLY A 116 10.38 3.09 -3.77
C GLY A 116 11.11 2.36 -2.64
N SER A 117 10.37 1.67 -1.76
CA SER A 117 10.97 0.85 -0.69
C SER A 117 11.67 -0.39 -1.26
N TRP A 118 11.03 -1.12 -2.19
CA TRP A 118 11.65 -2.28 -2.85
C TRP A 118 12.88 -1.90 -3.68
N GLN A 119 12.84 -0.76 -4.38
CA GLN A 119 13.98 -0.24 -5.11
C GLN A 119 15.16 0.05 -4.16
N SER A 120 14.89 0.72 -3.03
CA SER A 120 15.91 1.06 -2.05
C SER A 120 16.48 -0.18 -1.36
N LEU A 121 15.65 -1.18 -1.05
CA LEU A 121 16.09 -2.47 -0.51
C LEU A 121 17.01 -3.20 -1.51
N TYR A 122 16.63 -3.25 -2.79
CA TYR A 122 17.44 -3.85 -3.83
C TYR A 122 18.83 -3.20 -3.90
N GLU A 123 18.90 -1.88 -3.93
CA GLU A 123 20.16 -1.12 -3.97
C GLU A 123 21.02 -1.38 -2.74
N LEU A 124 20.43 -1.32 -1.53
CA LEU A 124 21.16 -1.51 -0.27
C LEU A 124 21.64 -2.95 -0.09
N PHE A 125 20.84 -3.95 -0.47
CA PHE A 125 21.29 -5.34 -0.42
C PHE A 125 22.39 -5.65 -1.42
N ASN A 126 22.36 -5.06 -2.62
CA ASN A 126 23.48 -5.16 -3.57
C ASN A 126 24.76 -4.51 -3.01
N LYS A 127 24.66 -3.32 -2.41
CA LYS A 127 25.78 -2.66 -1.74
C LYS A 127 26.40 -3.54 -0.65
N LYS A 128 25.58 -4.33 0.05
CA LYS A 128 26.01 -5.24 1.12
C LYS A 128 26.36 -6.66 0.63
N ASN A 129 26.33 -6.91 -0.68
CA ASN A 129 26.59 -8.23 -1.29
C ASN A 129 25.61 -9.33 -0.78
N ASN A 130 24.41 -8.97 -0.33
CA ASN A 130 23.38 -9.92 0.04
C ASN A 130 22.56 -10.31 -1.18
N THR A 131 23.06 -11.29 -1.94
CA THR A 131 22.49 -11.72 -3.23
C THR A 131 21.06 -12.27 -3.09
N GLN A 132 20.77 -13.03 -2.03
CA GLN A 132 19.44 -13.62 -1.82
C GLN A 132 18.38 -12.54 -1.54
N ALA A 133 18.65 -11.62 -0.62
CA ALA A 133 17.72 -10.55 -0.29
C ALA A 133 17.57 -9.57 -1.47
N SER A 134 18.64 -9.31 -2.21
CA SER A 134 18.62 -8.48 -3.41
C SER A 134 17.74 -9.10 -4.51
N ALA A 135 17.89 -10.40 -4.77
CA ALA A 135 17.08 -11.12 -5.76
C ALA A 135 15.59 -11.08 -5.41
N HIS A 136 15.24 -11.29 -4.12
CA HIS A 136 13.85 -11.18 -3.66
C HIS A 136 13.30 -9.76 -3.86
N ALA A 137 14.04 -8.72 -3.47
CA ALA A 137 13.61 -7.33 -3.65
C ALA A 137 13.41 -6.99 -5.14
N LEU A 138 14.29 -7.47 -6.02
CA LEU A 138 14.19 -7.29 -7.47
C LEU A 138 12.94 -8.00 -8.05
N GLU A 139 12.63 -9.20 -7.57
CA GLU A 139 11.43 -9.93 -7.98
C GLU A 139 10.16 -9.14 -7.67
N GLN A 140 10.03 -8.65 -6.42
CA GLN A 140 8.89 -7.83 -6.01
C GLN A 140 8.79 -6.54 -6.82
N LEU A 141 9.92 -5.86 -7.00
CA LEU A 141 10.01 -4.65 -7.82
C LEU A 141 9.54 -4.89 -9.26
N ASN A 142 9.95 -6.00 -9.88
CA ASN A 142 9.57 -6.36 -11.25
C ASN A 142 8.08 -6.71 -11.36
N LYS A 143 7.49 -7.36 -10.33
CA LYS A 143 6.03 -7.60 -10.28
C LYS A 143 5.27 -6.27 -10.25
N LEU A 144 5.65 -5.36 -9.37
CA LEU A 144 4.98 -4.07 -9.22
C LEU A 144 5.13 -3.16 -10.43
N LYS A 145 6.30 -3.13 -11.07
CA LYS A 145 6.54 -2.32 -12.29
C LYS A 145 5.67 -2.71 -13.48
N LYS A 146 5.10 -3.92 -13.48
CA LYS A 146 4.17 -4.37 -14.52
C LYS A 146 2.74 -3.84 -14.29
N LEU A 147 2.43 -3.36 -13.08
CA LEU A 147 1.12 -2.85 -12.75
C LEU A 147 0.95 -1.39 -13.20
N PRO A 148 -0.22 -1.02 -13.70
CA PRO A 148 -0.57 0.38 -13.94
C PRO A 148 -0.46 1.22 -12.65
N ASN A 149 0.03 2.45 -12.76
CA ASN A 149 0.17 3.36 -11.62
C ASN A 149 -1.15 3.57 -10.85
N THR A 150 -2.28 3.50 -11.54
CA THR A 150 -3.61 3.61 -10.92
C THR A 150 -3.83 2.47 -9.91
N LEU A 151 -3.41 1.24 -10.22
CA LEU A 151 -3.59 0.10 -9.32
C LEU A 151 -2.64 0.18 -8.12
N LEU A 152 -1.41 0.63 -8.32
CA LEU A 152 -0.47 0.90 -7.23
C LEU A 152 -0.99 2.00 -6.29
N TYR A 153 -1.63 3.03 -6.84
CA TYR A 153 -2.28 4.07 -6.03
C TYR A 153 -3.48 3.52 -5.26
N ILE A 154 -4.28 2.62 -5.87
CA ILE A 154 -5.39 1.95 -5.18
C ILE A 154 -4.86 1.12 -4.00
N ASP A 155 -3.80 0.32 -4.19
CA ASP A 155 -3.16 -0.43 -3.10
C ASP A 155 -2.71 0.50 -1.96
N GLN A 156 -2.10 1.62 -2.32
CA GLN A 156 -1.65 2.59 -1.32
C GLN A 156 -2.81 3.10 -0.46
N ILE A 157 -3.90 3.59 -1.08
CA ILE A 157 -5.04 4.14 -0.34
C ILE A 157 -5.85 3.07 0.40
N MET A 158 -5.85 1.83 -0.08
CA MET A 158 -6.39 0.68 0.66
C MET A 158 -5.61 0.42 1.95
N ASN A 159 -4.29 0.46 1.88
CA ASN A 159 -3.42 0.28 3.05
C ASN A 159 -3.49 1.46 4.04
N GLU A 160 -4.00 2.60 3.62
CA GLU A 160 -4.30 3.76 4.47
C GLU A 160 -5.72 3.75 5.02
N ASP A 161 -6.45 2.62 4.87
CA ASP A 161 -7.83 2.42 5.30
C ASP A 161 -8.86 3.39 4.67
N ARG A 162 -8.52 3.97 3.52
CA ARG A 162 -9.38 4.87 2.74
C ARG A 162 -10.23 4.08 1.74
N LEU A 163 -10.98 3.09 2.24
CA LEU A 163 -11.64 2.06 1.43
C LEU A 163 -12.68 2.63 0.46
N GLY A 164 -13.44 3.66 0.85
CA GLY A 164 -14.45 4.27 -0.03
C GLY A 164 -13.83 4.93 -1.27
N VAL A 165 -12.68 5.63 -1.11
CA VAL A 165 -11.96 6.23 -2.24
C VAL A 165 -11.33 5.14 -3.11
N ALA A 166 -10.76 4.09 -2.49
CA ALA A 166 -10.19 2.95 -3.20
C ALA A 166 -11.25 2.24 -4.06
N GLU A 167 -12.45 2.02 -3.51
CA GLU A 167 -13.55 1.40 -4.22
C GLU A 167 -13.94 2.18 -5.48
N ILE A 168 -14.16 3.49 -5.35
CA ILE A 168 -14.52 4.36 -6.47
C ILE A 168 -13.47 4.25 -7.58
N LYS A 169 -12.19 4.40 -7.22
CA LYS A 169 -11.07 4.33 -8.18
C LYS A 169 -10.92 2.96 -8.83
N CYS A 170 -11.12 1.89 -8.08
CA CYS A 170 -11.05 0.53 -8.59
C CYS A 170 -12.21 0.25 -9.57
N ARG A 171 -13.43 0.69 -9.25
CA ARG A 171 -14.58 0.58 -10.15
C ARG A 171 -14.40 1.41 -11.43
N GLU A 172 -13.85 2.63 -11.34
CA GLU A 172 -13.51 3.45 -12.51
C GLU A 172 -12.48 2.76 -13.41
N PHE A 173 -11.47 2.12 -12.83
CA PHE A 173 -10.47 1.36 -13.58
C PHE A 173 -11.10 0.13 -14.28
N LEU A 174 -11.91 -0.64 -13.56
CA LEU A 174 -12.57 -1.84 -14.09
C LEU A 174 -13.61 -1.53 -15.18
N LYS A 175 -14.24 -0.36 -15.19
CA LYS A 175 -15.10 0.06 -16.31
C LYS A 175 -14.34 0.12 -17.64
N LYS A 176 -13.05 0.48 -17.61
CA LYS A 176 -12.18 0.55 -18.79
C LYS A 176 -11.44 -0.77 -19.07
N ASN A 177 -11.25 -1.59 -18.04
CA ASN A 177 -10.47 -2.83 -18.08
C ASN A 177 -11.25 -3.98 -17.40
N PRO A 178 -12.36 -4.43 -17.97
CA PRO A 178 -13.34 -5.30 -17.28
C PRO A 178 -12.83 -6.71 -16.97
N THR A 179 -11.72 -7.14 -17.56
CA THR A 179 -11.12 -8.47 -17.33
C THR A 179 -9.80 -8.42 -16.54
N HIS A 180 -9.45 -7.26 -15.98
CA HIS A 180 -8.18 -7.11 -15.27
C HIS A 180 -8.24 -7.77 -13.89
N THR A 181 -7.69 -8.97 -13.77
CA THR A 181 -7.78 -9.86 -12.61
C THR A 181 -7.24 -9.25 -11.32
N TYR A 182 -6.10 -8.56 -11.38
CA TYR A 182 -5.55 -7.86 -10.22
C TYR A 182 -6.50 -6.78 -9.69
N ALA A 183 -7.12 -5.99 -10.56
CA ALA A 183 -8.10 -4.98 -10.15
C ALA A 183 -9.38 -5.61 -9.56
N MET A 184 -9.83 -6.75 -10.11
CA MET A 184 -10.93 -7.52 -9.52
C MET A 184 -10.56 -8.01 -8.12
N SER A 185 -9.34 -8.49 -7.93
CA SER A 185 -8.81 -8.93 -6.63
C SER A 185 -8.75 -7.79 -5.62
N GLN A 186 -8.30 -6.59 -6.03
CA GLN A 186 -8.31 -5.39 -5.17
C GLN A 186 -9.75 -5.03 -4.75
N LEU A 187 -10.69 -4.98 -5.72
CA LEU A 187 -12.09 -4.66 -5.42
C LEU A 187 -12.73 -5.71 -4.50
N ALA A 188 -12.39 -6.99 -4.67
CA ALA A 188 -12.84 -8.06 -3.78
C ALA A 188 -12.27 -7.92 -2.37
N GLU A 189 -11.03 -7.49 -2.24
CA GLU A 189 -10.41 -7.21 -0.94
C GLU A 189 -11.10 -6.03 -0.23
N ILE A 190 -11.36 -4.94 -0.96
CA ILE A 190 -12.13 -3.80 -0.46
C ILE A 190 -13.52 -4.27 0.02
N ALA A 191 -14.24 -5.02 -0.82
CA ALA A 191 -15.56 -5.56 -0.48
C ALA A 191 -15.50 -6.46 0.77
N THR A 192 -14.45 -7.28 0.90
CA THR A 192 -14.24 -8.13 2.08
C THR A 192 -14.04 -7.32 3.35
N ARG A 193 -13.23 -6.24 3.29
CA ARG A 193 -12.97 -5.34 4.43
C ARG A 193 -14.21 -4.53 4.81
N LEU A 194 -15.09 -4.22 3.84
CA LEU A 194 -16.38 -3.57 4.06
C LEU A 194 -17.49 -4.55 4.49
N GLY A 195 -17.23 -5.87 4.53
CA GLY A 195 -18.21 -6.89 4.90
C GLY A 195 -19.13 -7.35 3.76
N HIS A 196 -18.90 -6.89 2.53
CA HIS A 196 -19.68 -7.24 1.33
C HIS A 196 -19.16 -8.55 0.72
N TYR A 197 -19.26 -9.64 1.45
CA TYR A 197 -18.65 -10.93 1.08
C TYR A 197 -19.21 -11.55 -0.21
N ASN A 198 -20.48 -11.31 -0.54
CA ASN A 198 -21.07 -11.84 -1.78
C ASN A 198 -20.45 -11.16 -3.01
N ASP A 199 -20.19 -9.86 -2.95
CA ASP A 199 -19.54 -9.13 -4.03
C ASP A 199 -18.08 -9.58 -4.18
N ALA A 200 -17.39 -9.78 -3.05
CA ALA A 200 -16.02 -10.29 -3.03
C ALA A 200 -15.94 -11.69 -3.66
N GLU A 201 -16.88 -12.59 -3.32
CA GLU A 201 -16.97 -13.93 -3.90
C GLU A 201 -17.15 -13.87 -5.41
N PHE A 202 -18.12 -13.09 -5.88
CA PHE A 202 -18.41 -12.95 -7.32
C PHE A 202 -17.19 -12.44 -8.11
N LEU A 203 -16.49 -11.43 -7.56
CA LEU A 203 -15.29 -10.86 -8.19
C LEU A 203 -14.14 -11.87 -8.26
N LEU A 204 -13.90 -12.63 -7.18
CA LEU A 204 -12.83 -13.63 -7.15
C LEU A 204 -13.15 -14.88 -7.97
N GLU A 205 -14.42 -15.29 -8.03
CA GLU A 205 -14.87 -16.36 -8.92
C GLU A 205 -14.58 -15.98 -10.38
N LYS A 206 -14.91 -14.76 -10.79
CA LYS A 206 -14.59 -14.25 -12.12
C LYS A 206 -13.09 -14.13 -12.36
N ALA A 207 -12.34 -13.54 -11.43
CA ALA A 207 -10.89 -13.39 -11.57
C ALA A 207 -10.19 -14.75 -11.73
N THR A 208 -10.57 -15.76 -10.92
CA THR A 208 -10.02 -17.12 -11.04
C THR A 208 -10.44 -17.85 -12.32
N SER A 209 -11.53 -17.44 -12.98
CA SER A 209 -11.90 -17.98 -14.30
C SER A 209 -11.03 -17.41 -15.43
N PHE A 210 -10.59 -16.15 -15.33
CA PHE A 210 -9.67 -15.55 -16.29
C PHE A 210 -8.22 -16.03 -16.09
N GLU A 211 -7.78 -16.17 -14.83
CA GLU A 211 -6.44 -16.66 -14.49
C GLU A 211 -6.51 -17.93 -13.62
N PRO A 212 -6.82 -19.08 -14.23
CA PRO A 212 -7.06 -20.33 -13.48
C PRO A 212 -5.80 -20.92 -12.84
N ASN A 213 -4.61 -20.42 -13.17
CA ASN A 213 -3.33 -20.89 -12.63
C ASN A 213 -2.74 -19.94 -11.59
N ASP A 214 -3.42 -18.85 -11.25
CA ASP A 214 -2.97 -17.95 -10.20
C ASP A 214 -3.36 -18.52 -8.83
N ALA A 215 -2.35 -18.94 -8.06
CA ALA A 215 -2.53 -19.50 -6.72
C ALA A 215 -3.00 -18.43 -5.71
N ASP A 216 -2.49 -17.21 -5.82
CA ASP A 216 -2.82 -16.12 -4.90
C ASP A 216 -4.29 -15.70 -5.04
N LEU A 217 -4.79 -15.60 -6.27
CA LEU A 217 -6.21 -15.35 -6.53
C LEU A 217 -7.10 -16.45 -5.93
N ARG A 218 -6.72 -17.73 -6.11
CA ARG A 218 -7.47 -18.85 -5.54
C ARG A 218 -7.45 -18.87 -4.03
N MET A 219 -6.31 -18.52 -3.41
CA MET A 219 -6.23 -18.41 -1.95
C MET A 219 -7.13 -17.31 -1.42
N LYS A 220 -7.16 -16.15 -2.05
CA LYS A 220 -8.09 -15.06 -1.70
C LYS A 220 -9.56 -15.52 -1.83
N TYR A 221 -9.88 -16.22 -2.93
CA TYR A 221 -11.21 -16.77 -3.13
C TYR A 221 -11.59 -17.77 -2.01
N LEU A 222 -10.68 -18.68 -1.69
CA LEU A 222 -10.87 -19.66 -0.62
C LEU A 222 -11.10 -18.97 0.74
N MET A 223 -10.37 -17.89 1.05
CA MET A 223 -10.56 -17.14 2.29
C MET A 223 -11.98 -16.53 2.38
N VAL A 224 -12.51 -15.99 1.28
CA VAL A 224 -13.86 -15.43 1.23
C VAL A 224 -14.91 -16.54 1.37
N LEU A 225 -14.75 -17.69 0.69
CA LEU A 225 -15.64 -18.84 0.80
C LEU A 225 -15.71 -19.39 2.23
N ARG A 226 -14.58 -19.43 2.95
CA ARG A 226 -14.55 -19.82 4.36
C ARG A 226 -15.31 -18.84 5.24
N LYS A 227 -15.16 -17.54 5.02
CA LYS A 227 -15.92 -16.51 5.76
C LYS A 227 -17.44 -16.62 5.52
N THR A 228 -17.85 -17.01 4.33
CA THR A 228 -19.27 -17.21 3.97
C THR A 228 -19.78 -18.63 4.26
N GLN A 229 -18.94 -19.48 4.87
CA GLN A 229 -19.28 -20.88 5.23
C GLN A 229 -19.73 -21.76 4.05
N LYS A 230 -19.26 -21.46 2.84
CA LYS A 230 -19.57 -22.23 1.63
C LYS A 230 -18.64 -23.44 1.48
N PHE A 231 -18.76 -24.39 2.41
CA PHE A 231 -17.83 -25.53 2.56
C PHE A 231 -17.65 -26.36 1.30
N SER A 232 -18.72 -26.65 0.53
CA SER A 232 -18.65 -27.40 -0.73
C SER A 232 -17.76 -26.72 -1.77
N LYS A 233 -17.95 -25.40 -1.98
CA LYS A 233 -17.08 -24.62 -2.88
C LYS A 233 -15.63 -24.52 -2.32
N THR A 234 -15.49 -24.40 -1.02
CA THR A 234 -14.17 -24.35 -0.35
C THR A 234 -13.38 -25.62 -0.65
N THR A 235 -13.96 -26.79 -0.43
CA THR A 235 -13.32 -28.08 -0.72
C THR A 235 -12.91 -28.20 -2.18
N ALA A 236 -13.79 -27.83 -3.10
CA ALA A 236 -13.47 -27.85 -4.53
C ALA A 236 -12.27 -26.95 -4.89
N GLN A 237 -12.16 -25.76 -4.29
CA GLN A 237 -11.00 -24.88 -4.53
C GLN A 237 -9.71 -25.42 -3.91
N VAL A 238 -9.78 -26.05 -2.74
CA VAL A 238 -8.62 -26.73 -2.12
C VAL A 238 -8.13 -27.86 -3.01
N ASP A 239 -9.03 -28.71 -3.51
CA ASP A 239 -8.66 -29.82 -4.40
C ASP A 239 -7.98 -29.35 -5.69
N ILE A 240 -8.44 -28.22 -6.25
CA ILE A 240 -7.79 -27.60 -7.41
C ILE A 240 -6.38 -27.10 -7.04
N LEU A 241 -6.21 -26.44 -5.90
CA LEU A 241 -4.90 -25.96 -5.45
C LEU A 241 -3.92 -27.10 -5.21
N CYS A 242 -4.34 -28.16 -4.50
CA CYS A 242 -3.50 -29.33 -4.25
C CYS A 242 -3.08 -30.03 -5.56
N LYS A 243 -3.99 -30.17 -6.52
CA LYS A 243 -3.68 -30.79 -7.81
C LYS A 243 -2.74 -29.95 -8.68
N LYS A 244 -2.91 -28.63 -8.67
CA LYS A 244 -2.10 -27.71 -9.52
C LYS A 244 -0.74 -27.36 -8.92
N PHE A 245 -0.63 -27.34 -7.60
CA PHE A 245 0.57 -26.92 -6.88
C PHE A 245 0.99 -27.97 -5.83
N PRO A 246 1.32 -29.20 -6.25
CA PRO A 246 1.60 -30.32 -5.34
C PRO A 246 2.83 -30.09 -4.45
N GLU A 247 3.77 -29.25 -4.89
CA GLU A 247 4.97 -28.92 -4.12
C GLU A 247 4.71 -27.91 -2.97
N ASN A 248 3.52 -27.31 -2.93
CA ASN A 248 3.21 -26.33 -1.90
C ASN A 248 2.54 -26.96 -0.69
N ILE A 249 3.34 -27.26 0.32
CA ILE A 249 2.93 -27.92 1.56
C ILE A 249 1.78 -27.17 2.28
N SER A 250 1.74 -25.82 2.16
CA SER A 250 0.69 -25.01 2.78
C SER A 250 -0.72 -25.32 2.26
N PHE A 251 -0.85 -25.89 1.06
CA PHE A 251 -2.13 -26.28 0.48
C PHE A 251 -2.56 -27.69 0.90
N GLN A 252 -1.64 -28.51 1.40
CA GLN A 252 -1.89 -29.89 1.83
C GLN A 252 -2.34 -29.99 3.30
N MET A 253 -2.10 -28.94 4.10
CA MET A 253 -2.57 -28.90 5.50
C MET A 253 -4.05 -28.51 5.52
N ARG A 254 -4.92 -29.53 5.59
CA ARG A 254 -6.39 -29.43 5.69
C ARG A 254 -6.86 -29.03 7.08
#